data_f3e29a5d8f6ef19938b28a207ac3c3bf
#
_entry.id   f3e29a5d8f6ef19938b28a207ac3c3bf
#
_cell.length_a   1.000
_cell.length_b   1.000
_cell.length_c   1.000
_cell.angle_alpha   90.00
_cell.angle_beta   90.00
_cell.angle_gamma   90.00
#
_symmetry.space_group_name_H-M   'P 1'
#
loop_
_entity.id
_entity.type
_entity.pdbx_description
1 polymer ?
#
loop_
_entity_poly.entity_id
_entity_poly.type
_entity_poly.pdbx_seq_one_letter_code
_entity_poly.pdbx_strand_id
1 'polypeptide(L)'
;MQCERTVSGEITAFLSLIFVLLISFIFALLESATIQTTKNQKRLDVDRAIFSIFGEYQKELWKEYEVFALDASYQSGQYDENRILDRLAYYGSAGIEQEISEIQLLTDNQGQAFREQVLAFMEQQTGIQSIQNMIGLSAQWEEREIEGSQLTEQMENELLQNGSVIEEEASELLQVKASGLLALVLPKNFILSNRSISKEQQLSSRTLNGGRGSFPARVGVGGLEERVLFEQYIEQHFSSAVEKKSENRTLDYELEYILCGKSSDKENLEAVIKRLMAARFALNYGHLMGSVQKQEEAAALAATVAVILLQPELMETAKQVILMLWGFGESVIDIRALLSGNRVAMMKDDSNWQLQLSSLFLLGTALDTQEGRDDENGMKYTQYLQMLLLLKQNSEITMRTLDRVEENLVYENNLGYFRADSCVTRMKLQNKAEIWNGKTYQFPCKFGYELQ
;
A
#
# COMPACT_ATOMS: atom_id res chain seq x y z
N MET A 1 -12.21 -39.49 97.36
CA MET A 1 -11.24 -39.76 96.24
C MET A 1 -11.97 -40.17 95.01
N GLN A 2 -12.66 -39.24 94.30
CA GLN A 2 -13.36 -39.54 93.09
C GLN A 2 -13.61 -38.28 92.20
N CYS A 3 -12.67 -37.33 92.18
CA CYS A 3 -12.87 -36.10 91.40
C CYS A 3 -11.73 -35.77 90.41
N GLU A 4 -10.65 -36.61 90.31
CA GLU A 4 -9.50 -36.30 89.44
C GLU A 4 -9.50 -37.08 88.07
N ARG A 5 -10.43 -38.02 87.85
CA ARG A 5 -10.45 -38.80 86.61
C ARG A 5 -11.24 -38.18 85.44
N THR A 6 -12.14 -37.28 85.67
CA THR A 6 -13.00 -36.67 84.65
C THR A 6 -12.27 -35.54 83.91
N VAL A 7 -11.46 -34.72 84.66
CA VAL A 7 -10.76 -33.57 84.06
C VAL A 7 -9.68 -33.97 83.03
N SER A 8 -8.97 -35.08 83.23
CA SER A 8 -7.92 -35.54 82.31
C SER A 8 -8.50 -36.08 80.97
N GLY A 9 -9.73 -36.66 81.00
CA GLY A 9 -10.41 -37.14 79.80
C GLY A 9 -10.94 -35.99 78.93
N GLU A 10 -11.44 -34.92 79.53
CA GLU A 10 -11.91 -33.73 78.85
C GLU A 10 -10.77 -32.95 78.16
N ILE A 11 -9.63 -32.80 78.83
CA ILE A 11 -8.44 -32.17 78.30
C ILE A 11 -7.88 -32.97 77.10
N THR A 12 -7.85 -34.30 77.16
CA THR A 12 -7.38 -35.15 76.09
C THR A 12 -8.33 -35.09 74.88
N ALA A 13 -9.64 -35.08 75.14
CA ALA A 13 -10.64 -34.90 74.02
C ALA A 13 -10.52 -33.51 73.38
N PHE A 14 -10.33 -32.46 74.20
CA PHE A 14 -10.13 -31.10 73.67
C PHE A 14 -8.82 -30.98 72.85
N LEU A 15 -7.70 -31.51 73.34
CA LEU A 15 -6.44 -31.52 72.58
C LEU A 15 -6.53 -32.33 71.28
N SER A 16 -7.22 -33.46 71.29
CA SER A 16 -7.44 -34.27 70.08
C SER A 16 -8.28 -33.52 69.02
N LEU A 17 -9.31 -32.75 69.49
CA LEU A 17 -10.12 -31.92 68.64
C LEU A 17 -9.28 -30.78 67.96
N ILE A 18 -8.47 -30.08 68.80
CA ILE A 18 -7.57 -29.03 68.28
C ILE A 18 -6.58 -29.63 67.28
N PHE A 19 -6.02 -30.81 67.55
CA PHE A 19 -5.10 -31.49 66.67
C PHE A 19 -5.74 -31.85 65.31
N VAL A 20 -6.96 -32.40 65.34
CA VAL A 20 -7.73 -32.69 64.14
C VAL A 20 -8.03 -31.41 63.34
N LEU A 21 -8.43 -30.31 64.00
CA LEU A 21 -8.65 -29.01 63.37
C LEU A 21 -7.37 -28.46 62.75
N LEU A 22 -6.24 -28.55 63.41
CA LEU A 22 -4.95 -28.09 62.94
C LEU A 22 -4.48 -28.88 61.71
N ILE A 23 -4.61 -30.22 61.78
CA ILE A 23 -4.32 -31.08 60.62
C ILE A 23 -5.25 -30.70 59.41
N SER A 24 -6.56 -30.56 59.63
CA SER A 24 -7.52 -30.19 58.62
C SER A 24 -7.18 -28.83 57.98
N PHE A 25 -6.73 -27.87 58.80
CA PHE A 25 -6.28 -26.57 58.35
C PHE A 25 -5.01 -26.66 57.49
N ILE A 26 -4.01 -27.46 57.90
CA ILE A 26 -2.80 -27.72 57.14
C ILE A 26 -3.15 -28.36 55.76
N PHE A 27 -4.05 -29.36 55.73
CA PHE A 27 -4.49 -29.98 54.51
C PHE A 27 -5.20 -28.98 53.56
N ALA A 28 -6.06 -28.09 54.10
CA ALA A 28 -6.72 -27.04 53.32
C ALA A 28 -5.71 -26.05 52.74
N LEU A 29 -4.67 -25.68 53.46
CA LEU A 29 -3.58 -24.82 52.97
C LEU A 29 -2.79 -25.51 51.83
N LEU A 30 -2.43 -26.80 52.05
CA LEU A 30 -1.71 -27.58 51.04
C LEU A 30 -2.56 -27.77 49.78
N GLU A 31 -3.85 -28.09 49.91
CA GLU A 31 -4.76 -28.19 48.75
C GLU A 31 -4.84 -26.85 47.99
N SER A 32 -5.02 -25.73 48.72
CA SER A 32 -5.05 -24.39 48.12
C SER A 32 -3.75 -24.05 47.40
N ALA A 33 -2.60 -24.33 48.01
CA ALA A 33 -1.29 -24.12 47.42
C ALA A 33 -1.09 -24.96 46.14
N THR A 34 -1.49 -26.25 46.20
CA THR A 34 -1.40 -27.15 45.05
C THR A 34 -2.29 -26.70 43.93
N ILE A 35 -3.54 -26.32 44.20
CA ILE A 35 -4.46 -25.76 43.16
C ILE A 35 -3.85 -24.51 42.51
N GLN A 36 -3.31 -23.58 43.32
CA GLN A 36 -2.74 -22.36 42.80
C GLN A 36 -1.48 -22.58 41.94
N THR A 37 -0.62 -23.49 42.41
CA THR A 37 0.58 -23.88 41.66
C THR A 37 0.21 -24.55 40.34
N THR A 38 -0.78 -25.45 40.34
CA THR A 38 -1.26 -26.12 39.11
C THR A 38 -1.88 -25.11 38.12
N LYS A 39 -2.67 -24.16 38.63
CA LYS A 39 -3.22 -23.08 37.78
C LYS A 39 -2.12 -22.25 37.11
N ASN A 40 -1.10 -21.85 37.91
CA ASN A 40 0.02 -21.07 37.39
C ASN A 40 0.82 -21.87 36.37
N GLN A 41 1.07 -23.17 36.62
CA GLN A 41 1.77 -24.04 35.69
C GLN A 41 1.00 -24.15 34.34
N LYS A 42 -0.32 -24.37 34.41
CA LYS A 42 -1.15 -24.49 33.19
C LYS A 42 -1.16 -23.19 32.38
N ARG A 43 -1.16 -22.01 33.04
CA ARG A 43 -1.01 -20.72 32.36
C ARG A 43 0.35 -20.60 31.68
N LEU A 44 1.44 -20.90 32.39
CA LEU A 44 2.79 -20.84 31.85
C LEU A 44 2.98 -21.80 30.68
N ASP A 45 2.37 -22.98 30.70
CA ASP A 45 2.41 -23.92 29.57
C ASP A 45 1.75 -23.36 28.35
N VAL A 46 0.57 -22.72 28.48
CA VAL A 46 -0.12 -22.07 27.38
C VAL A 46 0.62 -20.81 26.90
N ASP A 47 1.08 -19.97 27.80
CA ASP A 47 1.83 -18.75 27.47
C ASP A 47 3.11 -19.09 26.69
N ARG A 48 3.82 -20.15 27.10
CA ARG A 48 4.99 -20.65 26.38
C ARG A 48 4.61 -21.19 25.00
N ALA A 49 3.54 -21.98 24.92
CA ALA A 49 3.08 -22.57 23.66
C ALA A 49 2.68 -21.49 22.65
N ILE A 50 1.86 -20.50 23.05
CA ILE A 50 1.44 -19.42 22.16
C ILE A 50 2.64 -18.55 21.72
N PHE A 51 3.54 -18.21 22.63
CA PHE A 51 4.77 -17.49 22.28
C PHE A 51 5.62 -18.27 21.27
N SER A 52 5.73 -19.59 21.44
CA SER A 52 6.54 -20.44 20.55
C SER A 52 5.96 -20.54 19.16
N ILE A 53 4.64 -20.68 19.00
CA ILE A 53 4.03 -20.71 17.65
C ILE A 53 4.16 -19.38 16.92
N PHE A 54 4.03 -18.25 17.61
CA PHE A 54 4.25 -16.94 17.00
C PHE A 54 5.74 -16.69 16.67
N GLY A 55 6.66 -17.45 17.28
CA GLY A 55 8.06 -17.51 16.86
C GLY A 55 8.27 -18.24 15.51
N GLU A 56 7.27 -18.99 15.00
CA GLU A 56 7.28 -19.62 13.67
C GLU A 56 6.77 -18.68 12.56
N TYR A 57 6.95 -17.36 12.72
CA TYR A 57 6.50 -16.38 11.73
C TYR A 57 7.13 -16.63 10.34
N GLN A 58 6.44 -16.17 9.29
CA GLN A 58 6.92 -16.31 7.92
C GLN A 58 8.15 -15.40 7.69
N LYS A 59 9.32 -16.05 7.54
CA LYS A 59 10.62 -15.36 7.52
C LYS A 59 10.81 -14.46 6.31
N GLU A 60 10.36 -14.91 5.15
CA GLU A 60 10.49 -14.16 3.90
C GLU A 60 9.59 -12.92 3.90
N LEU A 61 8.40 -13.01 4.50
CA LEU A 61 7.51 -11.86 4.70
C LEU A 61 8.17 -10.81 5.60
N TRP A 62 8.83 -11.25 6.68
CA TRP A 62 9.58 -10.34 7.54
C TRP A 62 10.81 -9.75 6.83
N LYS A 63 11.58 -10.57 6.14
CA LYS A 63 12.85 -10.18 5.53
C LYS A 63 12.67 -9.19 4.37
N GLU A 64 11.61 -9.37 3.57
CA GLU A 64 11.38 -8.56 2.37
C GLU A 64 10.41 -7.38 2.61
N TYR A 65 9.57 -7.47 3.65
CA TYR A 65 8.47 -6.50 3.88
C TYR A 65 8.34 -6.02 5.33
N GLU A 66 9.22 -6.45 6.25
CA GLU A 66 9.24 -6.09 7.67
C GLU A 66 7.89 -6.31 8.39
N VAL A 67 7.13 -7.30 7.93
CA VAL A 67 5.81 -7.66 8.46
C VAL A 67 5.85 -9.05 9.10
N PHE A 68 5.39 -9.14 10.35
CA PHE A 68 5.25 -10.40 11.06
C PHE A 68 3.85 -11.00 10.87
N ALA A 69 3.81 -12.25 10.47
CA ALA A 69 2.59 -13.05 10.50
C ALA A 69 2.93 -14.54 10.61
N LEU A 70 2.07 -15.30 11.31
CA LEU A 70 2.13 -16.74 11.38
C LEU A 70 1.34 -17.34 10.22
N ASP A 71 1.97 -18.15 9.36
CA ASP A 71 1.26 -18.89 8.31
C ASP A 71 0.45 -20.05 8.92
N ALA A 72 -0.85 -19.87 9.09
CA ALA A 72 -1.77 -20.87 9.60
C ALA A 72 -2.04 -22.03 8.62
N SER A 73 -1.57 -21.92 7.38
CA SER A 73 -1.62 -23.02 6.43
C SER A 73 -0.52 -24.06 6.70
N TYR A 74 0.55 -23.69 7.41
CA TYR A 74 1.73 -24.52 7.61
C TYR A 74 2.20 -25.18 6.30
N GLN A 75 2.36 -24.37 5.25
CA GLN A 75 2.82 -24.74 3.91
C GLN A 75 1.82 -25.60 3.08
N SER A 76 0.57 -25.76 3.52
CA SER A 76 -0.43 -26.48 2.72
C SER A 76 -1.18 -25.60 1.73
N GLY A 77 -1.08 -24.28 1.87
CA GLY A 77 -1.85 -23.31 1.09
C GLY A 77 -3.33 -23.20 1.48
N GLN A 78 -3.75 -23.89 2.54
CA GLN A 78 -5.13 -23.87 3.04
C GLN A 78 -5.15 -23.46 4.51
N TYR A 79 -5.91 -22.41 4.82
CA TYR A 79 -6.15 -21.97 6.19
C TYR A 79 -6.84 -23.07 7.02
N ASP A 80 -6.26 -23.41 8.17
CA ASP A 80 -6.85 -24.40 9.09
C ASP A 80 -6.42 -24.13 10.54
N GLU A 81 -7.36 -23.72 11.36
CA GLU A 81 -7.13 -23.44 12.78
C GLU A 81 -6.74 -24.67 13.60
N ASN A 82 -7.16 -25.87 13.19
CA ASN A 82 -6.77 -27.09 13.90
C ASN A 82 -5.25 -27.29 13.87
N ARG A 83 -4.57 -26.88 12.82
CA ARG A 83 -3.10 -26.93 12.75
C ARG A 83 -2.44 -26.02 13.79
N ILE A 84 -3.03 -24.86 14.05
CA ILE A 84 -2.57 -23.97 15.14
C ILE A 84 -2.72 -24.68 16.47
N LEU A 85 -3.87 -25.31 16.73
CA LEU A 85 -4.13 -26.05 17.98
C LEU A 85 -3.18 -27.25 18.14
N ASP A 86 -2.90 -27.98 17.08
CA ASP A 86 -1.94 -29.09 17.08
C ASP A 86 -0.52 -28.60 17.41
N ARG A 87 -0.12 -27.45 16.88
CA ARG A 87 1.18 -26.84 17.19
C ARG A 87 1.25 -26.33 18.62
N LEU A 88 0.17 -25.75 19.14
CA LEU A 88 0.10 -25.38 20.57
C LEU A 88 0.29 -26.60 21.46
N ALA A 89 -0.39 -27.71 21.16
CA ALA A 89 -0.22 -28.98 21.89
C ALA A 89 1.24 -29.48 21.84
N TYR A 90 1.88 -29.38 20.66
CA TYR A 90 3.30 -29.75 20.48
C TYR A 90 4.23 -28.90 21.37
N TYR A 91 3.97 -27.60 21.55
CA TYR A 91 4.79 -26.71 22.36
C TYR A 91 4.47 -26.74 23.86
N GLY A 92 3.64 -27.70 24.32
CA GLY A 92 3.47 -27.99 25.74
C GLY A 92 2.09 -27.69 26.30
N SER A 93 1.10 -27.33 25.50
CA SER A 93 -0.28 -27.22 25.98
C SER A 93 -1.08 -28.53 25.83
N ALA A 94 -0.42 -29.65 25.53
CA ALA A 94 -1.07 -30.96 25.45
C ALA A 94 -1.86 -31.29 26.72
N GLY A 95 -3.10 -31.78 26.54
CA GLY A 95 -4.01 -32.08 27.67
C GLY A 95 -4.73 -30.85 28.24
N ILE A 96 -4.62 -29.69 27.60
CA ILE A 96 -5.46 -28.51 27.83
C ILE A 96 -6.44 -28.41 26.69
N GLU A 97 -7.74 -28.38 26.98
CA GLU A 97 -8.77 -28.12 25.96
C GLU A 97 -8.68 -26.64 25.56
N GLN A 98 -8.45 -26.37 24.27
CA GLN A 98 -8.21 -25.02 23.75
C GLN A 98 -9.18 -24.71 22.62
N GLU A 99 -9.68 -23.48 22.61
CA GLU A 99 -10.53 -22.93 21.59
C GLU A 99 -9.99 -21.54 21.18
N ILE A 100 -9.87 -21.31 19.88
CA ILE A 100 -9.54 -19.98 19.37
C ILE A 100 -10.82 -19.15 19.38
N SER A 101 -10.93 -18.25 20.36
CA SER A 101 -12.12 -17.40 20.53
C SER A 101 -12.11 -16.19 19.58
N GLU A 102 -10.96 -15.61 19.35
CA GLU A 102 -10.77 -14.49 18.42
C GLU A 102 -9.46 -14.68 17.66
N ILE A 103 -9.47 -14.36 16.36
CA ILE A 103 -8.30 -14.43 15.49
C ILE A 103 -8.34 -13.31 14.47
N GLN A 104 -7.22 -12.64 14.24
CA GLN A 104 -7.06 -11.61 13.24
C GLN A 104 -6.08 -12.08 12.17
N LEU A 105 -6.53 -12.06 10.92
CA LEU A 105 -5.72 -12.32 9.76
C LEU A 105 -5.09 -11.02 9.23
N LEU A 106 -4.02 -11.15 8.48
CA LEU A 106 -3.29 -10.00 7.90
C LEU A 106 -4.17 -9.16 6.98
N THR A 107 -5.17 -9.80 6.34
CA THR A 107 -6.10 -9.18 5.39
C THR A 107 -7.38 -8.64 6.02
N ASP A 108 -7.65 -8.92 7.29
CA ASP A 108 -8.88 -8.49 7.94
C ASP A 108 -8.99 -6.97 7.98
N ASN A 109 -10.24 -6.47 7.91
CA ASN A 109 -10.54 -5.04 7.89
C ASN A 109 -9.72 -4.29 6.82
N GLN A 110 -9.65 -4.89 5.61
CA GLN A 110 -8.94 -4.33 4.46
C GLN A 110 -7.43 -4.15 4.70
N GLY A 111 -6.81 -5.13 5.37
CA GLY A 111 -5.37 -5.14 5.63
C GLY A 111 -4.95 -4.27 6.80
N GLN A 112 -5.84 -4.03 7.78
CA GLN A 112 -5.55 -3.19 8.95
C GLN A 112 -4.26 -3.62 9.66
N ALA A 113 -4.11 -4.91 9.98
CA ALA A 113 -2.94 -5.41 10.70
C ALA A 113 -1.63 -5.25 9.91
N PHE A 114 -1.68 -5.42 8.59
CA PHE A 114 -0.56 -5.14 7.70
C PHE A 114 -0.17 -3.66 7.76
N ARG A 115 -1.15 -2.77 7.56
CA ARG A 115 -0.92 -1.33 7.58
C ARG A 115 -0.35 -0.86 8.92
N GLU A 116 -0.85 -1.34 10.04
CA GLU A 116 -0.37 -0.99 11.38
C GLU A 116 1.11 -1.37 11.59
N GLN A 117 1.53 -2.53 11.10
CA GLN A 117 2.92 -2.95 11.18
C GLN A 117 3.84 -2.12 10.29
N VAL A 118 3.42 -1.85 9.04
CA VAL A 118 4.14 -0.98 8.11
C VAL A 118 4.35 0.41 8.70
N LEU A 119 3.31 1.01 9.28
CA LEU A 119 3.41 2.33 9.90
C LEU A 119 4.37 2.33 11.09
N ALA A 120 4.30 1.31 11.94
CA ALA A 120 5.21 1.16 13.06
C ALA A 120 6.68 1.07 12.63
N PHE A 121 6.95 0.38 11.55
CA PHE A 121 8.28 0.27 10.96
C PHE A 121 8.75 1.63 10.39
N MET A 122 7.91 2.29 9.61
CA MET A 122 8.25 3.55 8.96
C MET A 122 8.44 4.71 9.93
N GLU A 123 7.67 4.77 11.03
CA GLU A 123 7.84 5.78 12.09
C GLU A 123 9.23 5.73 12.74
N GLN A 124 9.85 4.55 12.79
CA GLN A 124 11.21 4.41 13.31
C GLN A 124 12.28 4.90 12.34
N GLN A 125 11.98 4.94 11.04
CA GLN A 125 12.95 5.30 9.99
C GLN A 125 12.86 6.76 9.53
N THR A 126 11.69 7.39 9.59
CA THR A 126 11.43 8.64 8.87
C THR A 126 11.27 9.85 9.77
N GLY A 127 11.93 10.95 9.40
CA GLY A 127 11.76 12.26 10.05
C GLY A 127 10.56 13.04 9.46
N ILE A 128 9.82 13.74 10.31
CA ILE A 128 8.51 14.38 10.05
C ILE A 128 8.54 15.53 9.00
N GLN A 129 9.69 16.13 8.69
CA GLN A 129 9.75 17.38 7.89
C GLN A 129 9.43 17.25 6.39
N SER A 130 9.60 16.07 5.78
CA SER A 130 9.30 15.84 4.35
C SER A 130 7.80 15.67 4.07
N ILE A 131 7.02 15.35 5.09
CA ILE A 131 5.61 14.95 5.00
C ILE A 131 4.71 16.14 4.63
N GLN A 132 4.89 17.30 5.25
CA GLN A 132 3.99 18.45 5.07
C GLN A 132 4.02 19.05 3.66
N ASN A 133 5.16 19.01 3.00
CA ASN A 133 5.30 19.53 1.63
C ASN A 133 4.53 18.68 0.60
N MET A 134 4.58 17.37 0.71
CA MET A 134 3.88 16.46 -0.22
C MET A 134 2.35 16.58 -0.13
N ILE A 135 1.81 16.77 1.06
CA ILE A 135 0.38 16.95 1.28
C ILE A 135 -0.17 18.18 0.55
N GLY A 136 0.53 19.31 0.67
CA GLY A 136 0.13 20.56 -0.01
C GLY A 136 0.16 20.43 -1.53
N LEU A 137 1.14 19.71 -2.06
CA LEU A 137 1.31 19.49 -3.49
C LEU A 137 0.24 18.54 -4.08
N SER A 138 -0.16 17.50 -3.34
CA SER A 138 -1.16 16.55 -3.84
C SER A 138 -2.55 17.17 -4.04
N ALA A 139 -3.01 18.03 -3.14
CA ALA A 139 -4.28 18.73 -3.27
C ALA A 139 -4.31 19.65 -4.51
N GLN A 140 -3.23 20.40 -4.75
CA GLN A 140 -3.10 21.21 -5.96
C GLN A 140 -3.08 20.35 -7.23
N TRP A 141 -2.47 19.17 -7.17
CA TRP A 141 -2.38 18.26 -8.30
C TRP A 141 -3.76 17.73 -8.73
N GLU A 142 -4.63 17.37 -7.79
CA GLU A 142 -5.98 16.90 -8.09
C GLU A 142 -6.80 17.95 -8.86
N GLU A 143 -6.74 19.20 -8.43
CA GLU A 143 -7.40 20.31 -9.13
C GLU A 143 -6.88 20.45 -10.57
N ARG A 144 -5.56 20.38 -10.76
CA ARG A 144 -4.93 20.46 -12.08
C ARG A 144 -5.22 19.25 -12.96
N GLU A 145 -5.36 18.05 -12.40
CA GLU A 145 -5.77 16.86 -13.14
C GLU A 145 -7.17 17.01 -13.73
N ILE A 146 -8.11 17.57 -12.99
CA ILE A 146 -9.48 17.84 -13.44
C ILE A 146 -9.47 18.92 -14.54
N GLU A 147 -8.80 20.04 -14.30
CA GLU A 147 -8.67 21.14 -15.27
C GLU A 147 -8.04 20.65 -16.58
N GLY A 148 -6.96 19.90 -16.52
CA GLY A 148 -6.28 19.38 -17.70
C GLY A 148 -7.09 18.35 -18.48
N SER A 149 -7.94 17.58 -17.82
CA SER A 149 -8.87 16.68 -18.50
C SER A 149 -9.91 17.47 -19.31
N GLN A 150 -10.43 18.57 -18.76
CA GLN A 150 -11.35 19.47 -19.48
C GLN A 150 -10.65 20.19 -20.65
N LEU A 151 -9.42 20.65 -20.45
CA LEU A 151 -8.61 21.27 -21.52
C LEU A 151 -8.32 20.28 -22.65
N THR A 152 -8.07 19.02 -22.34
CA THR A 152 -7.85 17.98 -23.35
C THR A 152 -9.11 17.77 -24.19
N GLU A 153 -10.29 17.69 -23.55
CA GLU A 153 -11.56 17.60 -24.26
C GLU A 153 -11.85 18.85 -25.11
N GLN A 154 -11.56 20.04 -24.57
CA GLN A 154 -11.70 21.30 -25.31
C GLN A 154 -10.78 21.34 -26.52
N MET A 155 -9.50 21.00 -26.36
CA MET A 155 -8.53 20.92 -27.47
C MET A 155 -8.99 19.95 -28.56
N GLU A 156 -9.49 18.78 -28.18
CA GLU A 156 -10.02 17.79 -29.14
C GLU A 156 -11.22 18.34 -29.90
N ASN A 157 -12.13 19.05 -29.24
CA ASN A 157 -13.30 19.65 -29.87
C ASN A 157 -12.93 20.79 -30.84
N GLU A 158 -11.99 21.65 -30.46
CA GLU A 158 -11.49 22.72 -31.31
C GLU A 158 -10.79 22.16 -32.56
N LEU A 159 -9.98 21.10 -32.42
CA LEU A 159 -9.34 20.42 -33.52
C LEU A 159 -10.36 19.74 -34.46
N LEU A 160 -11.44 19.19 -33.96
CA LEU A 160 -12.51 18.57 -34.74
C LEU A 160 -13.34 19.62 -35.53
N GLN A 161 -13.60 20.78 -34.91
CA GLN A 161 -14.42 21.84 -35.50
C GLN A 161 -13.62 22.71 -36.47
N ASN A 162 -12.37 22.98 -36.20
CA ASN A 162 -11.51 23.93 -36.89
C ASN A 162 -10.27 23.26 -37.53
N GLY A 163 -10.24 21.95 -37.63
CA GLY A 163 -9.10 21.16 -38.13
C GLY A 163 -8.66 21.53 -39.52
N SER A 164 -9.58 22.05 -40.37
CA SER A 164 -9.25 22.58 -41.68
C SER A 164 -8.31 23.79 -41.64
N VAL A 165 -8.17 24.44 -40.46
CA VAL A 165 -7.32 25.62 -40.28
C VAL A 165 -5.85 25.23 -40.07
N ILE A 166 -5.59 23.99 -39.61
CA ILE A 166 -4.24 23.50 -39.27
C ILE A 166 -4.01 22.08 -39.85
N GLU A 167 -4.78 21.70 -40.88
CA GLU A 167 -4.98 20.31 -41.33
C GLU A 167 -3.70 19.57 -41.79
N GLU A 168 -2.72 20.27 -42.38
CA GLU A 168 -1.48 19.63 -42.81
C GLU A 168 -0.47 19.41 -41.68
N GLU A 169 -0.45 20.28 -40.65
CA GLU A 169 0.54 20.29 -39.58
C GLU A 169 0.00 19.64 -38.27
N ALA A 170 -1.31 19.75 -38.00
CA ALA A 170 -1.95 19.11 -36.86
C ALA A 170 -2.39 17.65 -37.13
N SER A 171 -2.46 17.24 -38.39
CA SER A 171 -2.90 15.89 -38.77
C SER A 171 -1.99 14.79 -38.20
N GLU A 172 -0.69 15.07 -38.02
CA GLU A 172 0.25 14.12 -37.44
C GLU A 172 0.07 13.98 -35.92
N LEU A 173 -0.18 15.07 -35.20
CA LEU A 173 -0.56 15.02 -33.75
C LEU A 173 -1.93 14.33 -33.57
N LEU A 174 -2.85 14.45 -34.51
CA LEU A 174 -4.12 13.71 -34.52
C LEU A 174 -3.94 12.24 -34.91
N GLN A 175 -2.97 11.89 -35.78
CA GLN A 175 -2.61 10.49 -36.06
C GLN A 175 -1.98 9.79 -34.86
N VAL A 176 -1.32 10.53 -33.99
CA VAL A 176 -0.85 10.04 -32.69
C VAL A 176 -2.02 9.59 -31.80
N LYS A 177 -3.20 10.17 -31.92
CA LYS A 177 -4.43 9.66 -31.30
C LYS A 177 -4.77 8.24 -31.79
N ALA A 178 -4.49 7.90 -33.03
CA ALA A 178 -4.71 6.56 -33.59
C ALA A 178 -3.65 5.54 -33.11
N SER A 179 -2.41 5.98 -32.85
CA SER A 179 -1.33 5.12 -32.30
C SER A 179 -1.30 5.05 -30.76
N GLY A 180 -2.09 5.89 -30.08
CA GLY A 180 -2.23 5.96 -28.63
C GLY A 180 -1.23 6.91 -27.94
N LEU A 181 -1.66 7.55 -26.85
CA LEU A 181 -0.87 8.48 -26.06
C LEU A 181 0.47 7.87 -25.61
N LEU A 182 0.46 6.57 -25.26
CA LEU A 182 1.64 5.86 -24.82
C LEU A 182 2.77 5.91 -25.86
N ALA A 183 2.46 5.72 -27.14
CA ALA A 183 3.48 5.75 -28.21
C ALA A 183 4.13 7.13 -28.36
N LEU A 184 3.38 8.21 -28.07
CA LEU A 184 3.90 9.58 -28.14
C LEU A 184 4.85 9.92 -26.99
N VAL A 185 4.55 9.43 -25.76
CA VAL A 185 5.27 9.84 -24.55
C VAL A 185 6.41 8.90 -24.16
N LEU A 186 6.53 7.72 -24.77
CA LEU A 186 7.64 6.82 -24.44
C LEU A 186 8.96 7.34 -24.98
N PRO A 187 10.02 7.42 -24.15
CA PRO A 187 11.39 7.70 -24.64
C PRO A 187 11.84 6.64 -25.65
N LYS A 188 12.71 7.01 -26.57
CA LYS A 188 13.17 6.09 -27.67
C LYS A 188 13.78 4.78 -27.16
N ASN A 189 14.46 4.83 -26.01
CA ASN A 189 15.13 3.68 -25.43
C ASN A 189 14.30 2.99 -24.34
N PHE A 190 13.05 3.39 -24.14
CA PHE A 190 12.19 2.81 -23.13
C PHE A 190 11.68 1.43 -23.57
N ILE A 191 11.97 0.41 -22.76
CA ILE A 191 11.50 -0.95 -23.01
C ILE A 191 10.20 -1.17 -22.25
N LEU A 192 9.10 -1.17 -22.99
CA LEU A 192 7.77 -1.40 -22.40
C LEU A 192 7.62 -2.86 -21.95
N SER A 193 7.26 -3.05 -20.68
CA SER A 193 6.93 -4.37 -20.15
C SER A 193 5.58 -4.87 -20.71
N ASN A 194 5.54 -6.16 -21.04
CA ASN A 194 4.33 -6.86 -21.47
C ASN A 194 3.82 -7.86 -20.42
N ARG A 195 4.31 -7.75 -19.17
CA ARG A 195 3.89 -8.64 -18.09
C ARG A 195 2.43 -8.39 -17.72
N SER A 196 1.76 -9.46 -17.35
CA SER A 196 0.34 -9.43 -16.98
C SER A 196 0.04 -10.47 -15.90
N ILE A 197 -1.03 -10.20 -15.15
CA ILE A 197 -1.51 -11.03 -14.03
C ILE A 197 -2.99 -11.37 -14.22
N SER A 198 -3.44 -12.46 -13.59
CA SER A 198 -4.86 -12.80 -13.49
C SER A 198 -5.48 -12.02 -12.34
N LYS A 199 -6.44 -11.15 -12.63
CA LYS A 199 -7.15 -10.36 -11.62
C LYS A 199 -7.94 -11.21 -10.64
N GLU A 200 -8.53 -12.29 -11.10
CA GLU A 200 -9.37 -13.18 -10.30
C GLU A 200 -8.57 -13.88 -9.19
N GLN A 201 -7.28 -14.02 -9.37
CA GLN A 201 -6.37 -14.63 -8.39
C GLN A 201 -5.83 -13.64 -7.37
N GLN A 202 -5.96 -12.34 -7.64
CA GLN A 202 -5.46 -11.31 -6.72
C GLN A 202 -6.26 -11.30 -5.42
N LEU A 203 -5.57 -11.05 -4.33
CA LEU A 203 -6.13 -10.96 -2.99
C LEU A 203 -7.24 -9.89 -2.92
N SER A 204 -7.04 -8.75 -3.57
CA SER A 204 -8.03 -7.66 -3.66
C SER A 204 -9.30 -8.01 -4.44
N SER A 205 -9.32 -9.12 -5.17
CA SER A 205 -10.43 -9.51 -6.06
C SER A 205 -11.09 -10.85 -5.72
N ARG A 206 -10.40 -11.74 -5.00
CA ARG A 206 -10.92 -13.07 -4.63
C ARG A 206 -11.67 -13.01 -3.29
N THR A 207 -12.43 -14.08 -2.99
CA THR A 207 -12.99 -14.29 -1.65
C THR A 207 -11.87 -14.69 -0.69
N LEU A 208 -11.76 -13.98 0.43
CA LEU A 208 -10.72 -14.18 1.43
C LEU A 208 -11.22 -14.99 2.60
N ASN A 209 -10.30 -15.69 3.27
CA ASN A 209 -10.53 -16.13 4.63
C ASN A 209 -10.72 -14.92 5.53
N GLY A 210 -11.56 -15.04 6.54
CA GLY A 210 -11.82 -13.97 7.50
C GLY A 210 -11.55 -14.42 8.92
N GLY A 211 -10.95 -13.54 9.70
CA GLY A 211 -10.84 -13.72 11.13
C GLY A 211 -12.16 -13.46 11.85
N ARG A 212 -12.12 -13.48 13.17
CA ARG A 212 -13.27 -13.19 14.04
C ARG A 212 -12.86 -12.48 15.33
N GLY A 213 -13.79 -11.76 15.89
CA GLY A 213 -13.57 -10.96 17.10
C GLY A 213 -13.25 -9.50 16.76
N SER A 214 -12.87 -8.75 17.79
CA SER A 214 -12.55 -7.33 17.69
C SER A 214 -11.17 -7.07 18.28
N PHE A 215 -10.30 -6.53 17.44
CA PHE A 215 -8.97 -6.10 17.87
C PHE A 215 -8.89 -4.57 17.75
N PRO A 216 -8.50 -3.86 18.82
CA PRO A 216 -8.38 -2.42 18.76
C PRO A 216 -7.34 -2.02 17.71
N ALA A 217 -7.65 -0.96 16.97
CA ALA A 217 -6.68 -0.35 16.09
C ALA A 217 -5.51 0.25 16.89
N ARG A 218 -4.33 0.26 16.32
CA ARG A 218 -3.17 0.90 16.91
C ARG A 218 -3.42 2.40 17.09
N VAL A 219 -3.08 2.91 18.25
CA VAL A 219 -3.02 4.35 18.50
C VAL A 219 -1.68 4.86 17.98
N GLY A 220 -1.69 5.78 17.02
CA GLY A 220 -0.48 6.28 16.40
C GLY A 220 -0.73 7.50 15.53
N VAL A 221 0.18 7.75 14.61
CA VAL A 221 0.06 8.82 13.61
C VAL A 221 -1.22 8.62 12.82
N GLY A 222 -2.11 9.58 12.84
CA GLY A 222 -3.39 9.56 12.15
C GLY A 222 -3.46 10.51 10.98
N GLY A 223 -4.31 10.22 10.02
CA GLY A 223 -4.60 11.12 8.91
C GLY A 223 -3.56 11.12 7.79
N LEU A 224 -3.16 12.31 7.35
CA LEU A 224 -2.32 12.47 6.16
C LEU A 224 -0.86 12.02 6.39
N GLU A 225 -0.34 12.16 7.60
CA GLU A 225 1.02 11.72 7.94
C GLU A 225 1.16 10.20 7.80
N GLU A 226 0.18 9.45 8.29
CA GLU A 226 0.10 8.00 8.13
C GLU A 226 0.09 7.59 6.65
N ARG A 227 -0.62 8.34 5.80
CA ARG A 227 -0.66 8.08 4.36
C ARG A 227 0.71 8.23 3.72
N VAL A 228 1.40 9.32 3.99
CA VAL A 228 2.74 9.59 3.44
C VAL A 228 3.74 8.51 3.88
N LEU A 229 3.71 8.08 5.14
CA LEU A 229 4.57 6.99 5.62
C LEU A 229 4.31 5.69 4.88
N PHE A 230 3.03 5.35 4.65
CA PHE A 230 2.67 4.14 3.92
C PHE A 230 3.11 4.19 2.46
N GLU A 231 3.04 5.36 1.81
CA GLU A 231 3.51 5.55 0.44
C GLU A 231 5.03 5.51 0.30
N GLN A 232 5.76 6.04 1.27
CA GLN A 232 7.21 5.88 1.33
C GLN A 232 7.61 4.42 1.46
N TYR A 233 6.87 3.64 2.25
CA TYR A 233 7.06 2.20 2.31
C TYR A 233 6.82 1.53 0.95
N ILE A 234 5.76 1.91 0.23
CA ILE A 234 5.47 1.38 -1.11
C ILE A 234 6.62 1.71 -2.07
N GLU A 235 7.10 2.96 -2.11
CA GLU A 235 8.24 3.35 -2.95
C GLU A 235 9.51 2.55 -2.62
N GLN A 236 9.75 2.28 -1.35
CA GLN A 236 10.94 1.56 -0.90
C GLN A 236 10.94 0.09 -1.37
N HIS A 237 9.79 -0.59 -1.39
CA HIS A 237 9.70 -2.04 -1.59
C HIS A 237 9.26 -2.47 -2.99
N PHE A 238 8.59 -1.61 -3.76
CA PHE A 238 7.99 -1.98 -5.03
C PHE A 238 8.62 -1.27 -6.22
N SER A 239 8.67 -1.98 -7.35
CA SER A 239 9.22 -1.48 -8.60
C SER A 239 8.27 -0.50 -9.29
N SER A 240 8.83 0.41 -10.08
CA SER A 240 8.10 1.31 -10.98
C SER A 240 8.62 1.18 -12.41
N ALA A 241 7.95 1.84 -13.35
CA ALA A 241 8.40 1.89 -14.74
C ALA A 241 9.81 2.49 -14.94
N VAL A 242 10.30 3.23 -13.95
CA VAL A 242 11.61 3.91 -14.00
C VAL A 242 12.63 3.26 -13.08
N GLU A 243 12.20 2.66 -11.98
CA GLU A 243 13.07 2.06 -10.97
C GLU A 243 12.68 0.62 -10.68
N LYS A 244 13.56 -0.32 -10.97
CA LYS A 244 13.35 -1.75 -10.78
C LYS A 244 14.01 -2.23 -9.49
N LYS A 245 13.26 -2.90 -8.62
CA LYS A 245 13.76 -3.44 -7.35
C LYS A 245 14.23 -4.90 -7.49
N SER A 246 13.58 -5.69 -8.35
CA SER A 246 13.94 -7.09 -8.62
C SER A 246 13.54 -7.51 -10.03
N GLU A 247 14.26 -8.53 -10.57
CA GLU A 247 14.01 -9.07 -11.91
C GLU A 247 12.96 -10.20 -11.93
N ASN A 248 12.69 -10.84 -10.78
CA ASN A 248 11.89 -12.07 -10.72
C ASN A 248 10.44 -11.83 -10.30
N ARG A 249 9.94 -10.61 -10.42
CA ARG A 249 8.56 -10.26 -10.04
C ARG A 249 7.58 -10.50 -11.18
N THR A 250 6.31 -10.66 -10.86
CA THR A 250 5.25 -10.91 -11.87
C THR A 250 4.91 -9.67 -12.68
N LEU A 251 5.05 -8.48 -12.09
CA LEU A 251 4.94 -7.19 -12.76
C LEU A 251 6.25 -6.41 -12.61
N ASP A 252 6.61 -5.63 -13.62
CA ASP A 252 7.71 -4.67 -13.56
C ASP A 252 7.23 -3.31 -13.01
N TYR A 253 5.93 -2.96 -13.17
CA TYR A 253 5.33 -1.68 -12.81
C TYR A 253 4.37 -1.83 -11.63
N GLU A 254 4.92 -2.20 -10.46
CA GLU A 254 4.13 -2.52 -9.27
C GLU A 254 3.51 -1.28 -8.64
N LEU A 255 4.20 -0.12 -8.63
CA LEU A 255 3.65 1.14 -8.13
C LEU A 255 2.44 1.57 -8.94
N GLU A 256 2.54 1.46 -10.26
CA GLU A 256 1.46 1.77 -11.18
C GLU A 256 0.28 0.80 -11.01
N TYR A 257 0.56 -0.48 -10.71
CA TYR A 257 -0.48 -1.45 -10.34
C TYR A 257 -1.17 -1.07 -9.03
N ILE A 258 -0.43 -0.74 -7.99
CA ILE A 258 -0.99 -0.33 -6.70
C ILE A 258 -1.91 0.89 -6.89
N LEU A 259 -1.51 1.82 -7.75
CA LEU A 259 -2.30 3.01 -8.08
C LEU A 259 -3.54 2.71 -8.92
N CYS A 260 -3.42 1.89 -9.98
CA CYS A 260 -4.44 1.74 -11.01
C CYS A 260 -5.17 0.39 -11.02
N GLY A 261 -4.56 -0.71 -10.54
CA GLY A 261 -5.16 -2.03 -10.41
C GLY A 261 -5.58 -2.66 -11.74
N LYS A 262 -4.82 -2.44 -12.82
CA LYS A 262 -5.06 -3.06 -14.13
C LYS A 262 -4.34 -4.41 -14.24
N SER A 263 -4.71 -5.21 -15.24
CA SER A 263 -4.21 -6.57 -15.41
C SER A 263 -2.80 -6.65 -15.98
N SER A 264 -2.30 -5.59 -16.63
CA SER A 264 -0.99 -5.60 -17.26
C SER A 264 -0.19 -4.34 -16.95
N ASP A 265 1.14 -4.45 -17.00
CA ASP A 265 2.06 -3.32 -16.85
C ASP A 265 1.74 -2.20 -17.82
N LYS A 266 1.48 -2.55 -19.10
CA LYS A 266 1.12 -1.58 -20.13
C LYS A 266 -0.13 -0.77 -19.77
N GLU A 267 -1.21 -1.44 -19.34
CA GLU A 267 -2.47 -0.77 -18.96
C GLU A 267 -2.31 0.09 -17.71
N ASN A 268 -1.51 -0.36 -16.74
CA ASN A 268 -1.21 0.40 -15.53
C ASN A 268 -0.42 1.67 -15.87
N LEU A 269 0.64 1.54 -16.67
CA LEU A 269 1.45 2.69 -17.11
C LEU A 269 0.61 3.68 -17.93
N GLU A 270 -0.21 3.20 -18.86
CA GLU A 270 -1.08 4.06 -19.68
C GLU A 270 -2.08 4.85 -18.80
N ALA A 271 -2.66 4.22 -17.79
CA ALA A 271 -3.58 4.88 -16.87
C ALA A 271 -2.87 5.97 -16.04
N VAL A 272 -1.66 5.71 -15.58
CA VAL A 272 -0.83 6.71 -14.86
C VAL A 272 -0.45 7.87 -15.79
N ILE A 273 0.02 7.57 -17.00
CA ILE A 273 0.42 8.59 -17.98
C ILE A 273 -0.74 9.51 -18.31
N LYS A 274 -1.96 8.99 -18.49
CA LYS A 274 -3.15 9.83 -18.75
C LYS A 274 -3.39 10.84 -17.62
N ARG A 275 -3.23 10.43 -16.39
CA ARG A 275 -3.38 11.32 -15.22
C ARG A 275 -2.27 12.37 -15.17
N LEU A 276 -1.02 11.96 -15.35
CA LEU A 276 0.12 12.85 -15.37
C LEU A 276 0.01 13.87 -16.51
N MET A 277 -0.36 13.42 -17.71
CA MET A 277 -0.56 14.30 -18.87
C MET A 277 -1.63 15.36 -18.60
N ALA A 278 -2.78 14.98 -18.04
CA ALA A 278 -3.85 15.93 -17.73
C ALA A 278 -3.34 17.05 -16.80
N ALA A 279 -2.74 16.70 -15.67
CA ALA A 279 -2.25 17.71 -14.73
C ALA A 279 -1.09 18.54 -15.32
N ARG A 280 -0.15 17.91 -16.02
CA ARG A 280 0.94 18.63 -16.69
C ARG A 280 0.42 19.60 -17.76
N PHE A 281 -0.58 19.19 -18.53
CA PHE A 281 -1.19 20.04 -19.54
C PHE A 281 -1.84 21.27 -18.92
N ALA A 282 -2.60 21.15 -17.84
CA ALA A 282 -3.17 22.30 -17.14
C ALA A 282 -2.10 23.28 -16.64
N LEU A 283 -1.02 22.75 -16.03
CA LEU A 283 0.07 23.57 -15.51
C LEU A 283 0.84 24.28 -16.63
N ASN A 284 1.18 23.56 -17.69
CA ASN A 284 1.92 24.11 -18.82
C ASN A 284 1.08 25.12 -19.63
N TYR A 285 -0.19 24.84 -19.86
CA TYR A 285 -1.11 25.79 -20.49
C TYR A 285 -1.30 27.04 -19.63
N GLY A 286 -1.44 26.89 -18.31
CA GLY A 286 -1.50 28.01 -17.38
C GLY A 286 -0.26 28.91 -17.46
N HIS A 287 0.93 28.34 -17.61
CA HIS A 287 2.17 29.12 -17.83
C HIS A 287 2.11 29.91 -19.14
N LEU A 288 1.69 29.27 -20.25
CA LEU A 288 1.55 29.94 -21.56
C LEU A 288 0.56 31.11 -21.48
N MET A 289 -0.55 30.93 -20.78
CA MET A 289 -1.56 32.00 -20.58
C MET A 289 -1.05 33.15 -19.72
N GLY A 290 -0.08 32.89 -18.83
CA GLY A 290 0.57 33.91 -18.00
C GLY A 290 1.77 34.62 -18.66
N SER A 291 2.36 34.06 -19.74
CA SER A 291 3.55 34.60 -20.41
C SER A 291 3.19 35.45 -21.62
N VAL A 292 3.42 36.74 -21.52
CA VAL A 292 3.19 37.69 -22.63
C VAL A 292 4.04 37.31 -23.86
N GLN A 293 5.30 36.94 -23.64
CA GLN A 293 6.21 36.57 -24.75
C GLN A 293 5.69 35.35 -25.50
N LYS A 294 5.28 34.29 -24.79
CA LYS A 294 4.75 33.06 -25.38
C LYS A 294 3.45 33.30 -26.16
N GLN A 295 2.60 34.16 -25.65
CA GLN A 295 1.37 34.56 -26.33
C GLN A 295 1.66 35.36 -27.62
N GLU A 296 2.68 36.21 -27.61
CA GLU A 296 3.11 36.95 -28.82
C GLU A 296 3.72 36.03 -29.86
N GLU A 297 4.52 35.04 -29.47
CA GLU A 297 5.05 34.00 -30.36
C GLU A 297 3.91 33.19 -31.02
N ALA A 298 2.91 32.74 -30.24
CA ALA A 298 1.75 32.02 -30.74
C ALA A 298 0.90 32.90 -31.67
N ALA A 299 0.71 34.19 -31.36
CA ALA A 299 -0.02 35.13 -32.18
C ALA A 299 0.66 35.38 -33.55
N ALA A 300 1.99 35.48 -33.56
CA ALA A 300 2.76 35.63 -34.79
C ALA A 300 2.61 34.43 -35.73
N LEU A 301 2.63 33.21 -35.15
CA LEU A 301 2.37 31.99 -35.94
C LEU A 301 0.91 31.94 -36.43
N ALA A 302 -0.06 32.25 -35.57
CA ALA A 302 -1.48 32.30 -35.91
C ALA A 302 -1.77 33.31 -37.04
N ALA A 303 -1.13 34.49 -37.00
CA ALA A 303 -1.24 35.46 -38.11
C ALA A 303 -0.71 34.92 -39.42
N THR A 304 0.37 34.15 -39.41
CA THR A 304 0.92 33.50 -40.60
C THR A 304 -0.06 32.48 -41.16
N VAL A 305 -0.65 31.64 -40.32
CA VAL A 305 -1.68 30.65 -40.71
C VAL A 305 -2.91 31.35 -41.30
N ALA A 306 -3.43 32.39 -40.61
CA ALA A 306 -4.60 33.14 -41.07
C ALA A 306 -4.39 33.80 -42.46
N VAL A 307 -3.17 34.30 -42.74
CA VAL A 307 -2.80 34.83 -44.06
C VAL A 307 -2.75 33.74 -45.12
N ILE A 308 -2.18 32.58 -44.80
CA ILE A 308 -2.13 31.46 -45.78
C ILE A 308 -3.52 31.00 -46.15
N LEU A 309 -4.45 30.94 -45.19
CA LEU A 309 -5.82 30.54 -45.39
C LEU A 309 -6.72 31.61 -45.96
N LEU A 310 -6.24 32.85 -46.11
CA LEU A 310 -7.02 34.04 -46.52
C LEU A 310 -8.26 34.30 -45.63
N GLN A 311 -8.16 33.96 -44.32
CA GLN A 311 -9.25 34.08 -43.33
C GLN A 311 -8.75 34.80 -42.08
N PRO A 312 -8.61 36.12 -42.09
CA PRO A 312 -8.10 36.92 -40.96
C PRO A 312 -8.93 36.78 -39.67
N GLU A 313 -10.23 36.46 -39.79
CA GLU A 313 -11.15 36.22 -38.68
C GLU A 313 -10.80 34.97 -37.85
N LEU A 314 -10.02 34.05 -38.38
CA LEU A 314 -9.61 32.83 -37.67
C LEU A 314 -8.34 33.01 -36.80
N MET A 315 -7.69 34.18 -36.82
CA MET A 315 -6.42 34.43 -36.16
C MET A 315 -6.47 34.15 -34.63
N GLU A 316 -7.54 34.58 -33.95
CA GLU A 316 -7.66 34.33 -32.50
C GLU A 316 -7.94 32.86 -32.17
N THR A 317 -8.79 32.22 -32.96
CA THR A 317 -9.02 30.76 -32.80
C THR A 317 -7.75 29.97 -33.09
N ALA A 318 -7.00 30.27 -34.13
CA ALA A 318 -5.71 29.65 -34.44
C ALA A 318 -4.70 29.86 -33.29
N LYS A 319 -4.62 31.06 -32.71
CA LYS A 319 -3.75 31.34 -31.56
C LYS A 319 -4.11 30.44 -30.37
N GLN A 320 -5.38 30.32 -30.02
CA GLN A 320 -5.81 29.48 -28.87
C GLN A 320 -5.48 28.00 -29.13
N VAL A 321 -5.72 27.49 -30.33
CA VAL A 321 -5.36 26.10 -30.66
C VAL A 321 -3.84 25.89 -30.60
N ILE A 322 -3.03 26.83 -31.10
CA ILE A 322 -1.57 26.75 -31.04
C ILE A 322 -1.11 26.73 -29.58
N LEU A 323 -1.65 27.58 -28.71
CA LEU A 323 -1.31 27.58 -27.27
C LEU A 323 -1.68 26.26 -26.59
N MET A 324 -2.85 25.69 -26.88
CA MET A 324 -3.24 24.38 -26.35
C MET A 324 -2.30 23.26 -26.85
N LEU A 325 -2.01 23.21 -28.15
CA LEU A 325 -1.07 22.24 -28.72
C LEU A 325 0.34 22.40 -28.13
N TRP A 326 0.78 23.61 -27.89
CA TRP A 326 2.10 23.88 -27.32
C TRP A 326 2.19 23.44 -25.86
N GLY A 327 1.17 23.74 -25.04
CA GLY A 327 1.08 23.24 -23.66
C GLY A 327 1.00 21.72 -23.57
N PHE A 328 0.23 21.11 -24.48
CA PHE A 328 0.17 19.64 -24.57
C PHE A 328 1.52 19.04 -25.01
N GLY A 329 2.17 19.61 -26.02
CA GLY A 329 3.47 19.17 -26.48
C GLY A 329 4.56 19.28 -25.42
N GLU A 330 4.59 20.37 -24.65
CA GLU A 330 5.51 20.50 -23.49
C GLU A 330 5.24 19.42 -22.46
N SER A 331 3.97 19.05 -22.25
CA SER A 331 3.60 17.97 -21.32
C SER A 331 4.06 16.60 -21.81
N VAL A 332 4.09 16.37 -23.11
CA VAL A 332 4.71 15.15 -23.69
C VAL A 332 6.19 15.07 -23.36
N ILE A 333 6.92 16.19 -23.50
CA ILE A 333 8.35 16.25 -23.15
C ILE A 333 8.57 16.03 -21.67
N ASP A 334 7.71 16.58 -20.83
CA ASP A 334 7.76 16.35 -19.37
C ASP A 334 7.64 14.87 -19.01
N ILE A 335 6.67 14.16 -19.61
CA ILE A 335 6.48 12.73 -19.34
C ILE A 335 7.66 11.92 -19.88
N ARG A 336 8.22 12.25 -21.04
CA ARG A 336 9.43 11.62 -21.56
C ARG A 336 10.61 11.80 -20.62
N ALA A 337 10.80 13.03 -20.10
CA ALA A 337 11.84 13.31 -19.11
C ALA A 337 11.66 12.43 -17.85
N LEU A 338 10.44 12.37 -17.30
CA LEU A 338 10.14 11.55 -16.12
C LEU A 338 10.40 10.06 -16.38
N LEU A 339 9.95 9.52 -17.51
CA LEU A 339 10.15 8.12 -17.87
C LEU A 339 11.62 7.79 -18.22
N SER A 340 12.43 8.79 -18.57
CA SER A 340 13.88 8.66 -18.72
C SER A 340 14.64 8.74 -17.38
N GLY A 341 13.94 8.91 -16.25
CA GLY A 341 14.53 9.05 -14.92
C GLY A 341 14.95 10.48 -14.57
N ASN A 342 14.66 11.45 -15.42
CA ASN A 342 14.92 12.87 -15.18
C ASN A 342 13.88 13.48 -14.24
N ARG A 343 14.22 14.61 -13.63
CA ARG A 343 13.32 15.38 -12.78
C ARG A 343 12.63 16.48 -13.60
N VAL A 344 11.39 16.79 -13.24
CA VAL A 344 10.59 17.83 -13.88
C VAL A 344 10.02 18.76 -12.80
N ALA A 345 10.14 20.06 -12.97
CA ALA A 345 9.54 21.03 -12.05
C ALA A 345 8.01 20.92 -12.07
N MET A 346 7.39 21.00 -10.89
CA MET A 346 5.93 20.96 -10.81
C MET A 346 5.30 22.14 -11.56
N MET A 347 5.80 23.35 -11.34
CA MET A 347 5.42 24.55 -12.08
C MET A 347 6.60 25.00 -12.94
N LYS A 348 6.33 25.25 -14.22
CA LYS A 348 7.33 25.73 -15.14
C LYS A 348 7.40 27.27 -15.19
N ASP A 349 8.57 27.73 -15.57
CA ASP A 349 8.87 29.11 -15.92
C ASP A 349 9.64 29.15 -17.27
N ASP A 350 10.01 30.34 -17.72
CA ASP A 350 10.71 30.50 -19.00
C ASP A 350 12.11 29.86 -19.02
N SER A 351 12.74 29.63 -17.86
CA SER A 351 14.09 29.05 -17.75
C SER A 351 14.08 27.53 -17.95
N ASN A 352 13.01 26.84 -17.56
CA ASN A 352 12.89 25.40 -17.63
C ASN A 352 11.86 24.90 -18.70
N TRP A 353 11.28 25.83 -19.47
CA TRP A 353 10.49 25.50 -20.65
C TRP A 353 11.37 24.89 -21.75
N GLN A 354 10.95 23.79 -22.36
CA GLN A 354 11.81 23.02 -23.24
C GLN A 354 11.37 23.04 -24.72
N LEU A 355 10.07 22.97 -24.99
CA LEU A 355 9.56 22.90 -26.35
C LEU A 355 9.55 24.28 -27.01
N GLN A 356 10.30 24.42 -28.08
CA GLN A 356 10.19 25.60 -28.95
C GLN A 356 8.98 25.47 -29.87
N LEU A 357 8.29 26.56 -30.15
CA LEU A 357 7.11 26.58 -31.02
C LEU A 357 7.41 26.04 -32.42
N SER A 358 8.62 26.27 -32.96
CA SER A 358 9.09 25.73 -34.24
C SER A 358 9.24 24.20 -34.26
N SER A 359 9.40 23.56 -33.07
CA SER A 359 9.56 22.12 -32.96
C SER A 359 8.24 21.40 -32.60
N LEU A 360 7.18 22.16 -32.32
CA LEU A 360 5.87 21.63 -31.91
C LEU A 360 5.33 20.60 -32.87
N PHE A 361 5.34 20.92 -34.19
CA PHE A 361 4.78 20.07 -35.24
C PHE A 361 5.69 18.89 -35.63
N LEU A 362 6.89 18.80 -35.08
CA LEU A 362 7.78 17.65 -35.23
C LEU A 362 7.55 16.55 -34.20
N LEU A 363 6.80 16.84 -33.12
CA LEU A 363 6.52 15.87 -32.05
C LEU A 363 5.75 14.67 -32.60
N GLY A 364 6.25 13.47 -32.28
CA GLY A 364 5.65 12.21 -32.74
C GLY A 364 6.00 11.80 -34.16
N THR A 365 6.69 12.67 -34.96
CA THR A 365 7.16 12.33 -36.27
C THR A 365 8.50 11.60 -36.26
N ALA A 366 8.96 11.12 -37.42
CA ALA A 366 10.29 10.54 -37.59
C ALA A 366 11.44 11.53 -37.28
N LEU A 367 11.16 12.84 -37.30
CA LEU A 367 12.12 13.92 -37.01
C LEU A 367 12.12 14.36 -35.57
N ASP A 368 11.24 13.80 -34.73
CA ASP A 368 11.16 14.10 -33.31
C ASP A 368 12.44 13.66 -32.58
N THR A 369 13.15 14.60 -31.99
CA THR A 369 14.38 14.38 -31.21
C THR A 369 14.24 14.84 -29.77
N GLN A 370 13.04 15.23 -29.33
CA GLN A 370 12.80 15.83 -28.02
C GLN A 370 12.64 14.72 -26.96
N GLU A 371 13.66 14.55 -26.09
CA GLU A 371 13.66 13.53 -25.01
C GLU A 371 13.36 14.12 -23.62
N GLY A 372 13.41 15.43 -23.50
CA GLY A 372 13.31 16.12 -22.21
C GLY A 372 14.62 16.15 -21.43
N ARG A 373 14.84 17.23 -20.68
CA ARG A 373 16.06 17.48 -19.90
C ARG A 373 15.75 17.39 -18.42
N ASP A 374 16.78 17.07 -17.60
CA ASP A 374 16.68 17.05 -16.15
C ASP A 374 16.59 18.49 -15.59
N ASP A 375 15.67 18.71 -14.65
CA ASP A 375 15.56 19.93 -13.86
C ASP A 375 16.01 19.64 -12.43
N GLU A 376 17.11 20.24 -12.00
CA GLU A 376 17.69 20.00 -10.66
C GLU A 376 16.73 20.32 -9.50
N ASN A 377 15.80 21.22 -9.69
CA ASN A 377 14.77 21.59 -8.72
C ASN A 377 13.47 20.82 -8.91
N GLY A 378 13.41 19.95 -9.90
CA GLY A 378 12.23 19.17 -10.24
C GLY A 378 12.04 17.93 -9.37
N MET A 379 10.91 17.28 -9.57
CA MET A 379 10.50 16.04 -8.90
C MET A 379 10.71 14.84 -9.82
N LYS A 380 11.08 13.70 -9.24
CA LYS A 380 11.20 12.41 -9.95
C LYS A 380 9.84 11.81 -10.24
N TYR A 381 9.80 10.87 -11.17
CA TYR A 381 8.60 10.10 -11.50
C TYR A 381 7.94 9.46 -10.26
N THR A 382 8.71 8.82 -9.38
CA THR A 382 8.19 8.19 -8.16
C THR A 382 7.52 9.18 -7.22
N GLN A 383 8.02 10.40 -7.12
CA GLN A 383 7.40 11.45 -6.30
C GLN A 383 6.06 11.92 -6.88
N TYR A 384 5.91 11.94 -8.21
CA TYR A 384 4.63 12.16 -8.86
C TYR A 384 3.64 11.01 -8.59
N LEU A 385 4.11 9.76 -8.59
CA LEU A 385 3.28 8.61 -8.20
C LEU A 385 2.82 8.69 -6.74
N GLN A 386 3.69 9.11 -5.82
CA GLN A 386 3.32 9.32 -4.42
C GLN A 386 2.19 10.34 -4.27
N MET A 387 2.25 11.48 -4.99
CA MET A 387 1.14 12.44 -4.99
C MET A 387 -0.18 11.82 -5.48
N LEU A 388 -0.13 10.99 -6.52
CA LEU A 388 -1.31 10.30 -7.03
C LEU A 388 -1.85 9.24 -6.05
N LEU A 389 -0.98 8.55 -5.31
CA LEU A 389 -1.36 7.59 -4.27
C LEU A 389 -2.07 8.28 -3.10
N LEU A 390 -1.61 9.49 -2.69
CA LEU A 390 -2.26 10.29 -1.64
C LEU A 390 -3.74 10.61 -1.95
N LEU A 391 -4.13 10.62 -3.21
CA LEU A 391 -5.51 10.89 -3.63
C LEU A 391 -6.42 9.66 -3.60
N LYS A 392 -5.85 8.46 -3.40
CA LYS A 392 -6.59 7.19 -3.37
C LYS A 392 -7.09 6.82 -1.98
N GLN A 393 -8.05 5.91 -1.90
CA GLN A 393 -8.53 5.36 -0.63
C GLN A 393 -7.49 4.42 -0.01
N ASN A 394 -7.27 4.56 1.29
CA ASN A 394 -6.29 3.73 2.03
C ASN A 394 -6.53 2.24 1.87
N SER A 395 -7.79 1.80 1.92
CA SER A 395 -8.16 0.40 1.77
C SER A 395 -7.78 -0.18 0.41
N GLU A 396 -8.02 0.56 -0.65
CA GLU A 396 -7.71 0.17 -2.02
C GLU A 396 -6.19 -0.03 -2.20
N ILE A 397 -5.40 0.96 -1.74
CA ILE A 397 -3.94 0.91 -1.80
C ILE A 397 -3.40 -0.25 -0.96
N THR A 398 -3.89 -0.40 0.29
CA THR A 398 -3.43 -1.46 1.19
C THR A 398 -3.66 -2.85 0.61
N MET A 399 -4.85 -3.11 0.07
CA MET A 399 -5.18 -4.40 -0.51
C MET A 399 -4.37 -4.71 -1.77
N ARG A 400 -4.15 -3.71 -2.65
CA ARG A 400 -3.29 -3.88 -3.82
C ARG A 400 -1.81 -4.02 -3.47
N THR A 401 -1.37 -3.39 -2.39
CA THR A 401 -0.02 -3.63 -1.85
C THR A 401 0.13 -5.08 -1.39
N LEU A 402 -0.88 -5.61 -0.69
CA LEU A 402 -0.90 -7.03 -0.29
C LEU A 402 -0.96 -7.99 -1.49
N ASP A 403 -1.62 -7.62 -2.60
CA ASP A 403 -1.54 -8.39 -3.86
C ASP A 403 -0.08 -8.58 -4.29
N ARG A 404 0.70 -7.49 -4.25
CA ARG A 404 2.12 -7.54 -4.66
C ARG A 404 2.97 -8.31 -3.68
N VAL A 405 2.74 -8.12 -2.37
CA VAL A 405 3.43 -8.89 -1.33
C VAL A 405 3.19 -10.39 -1.54
N GLU A 406 1.94 -10.82 -1.70
CA GLU A 406 1.61 -12.23 -1.89
C GLU A 406 2.25 -12.78 -3.16
N GLU A 407 2.08 -12.12 -4.31
CA GLU A 407 2.65 -12.60 -5.56
C GLU A 407 4.18 -12.64 -5.55
N ASN A 408 4.83 -11.63 -5.01
CA ASN A 408 6.29 -11.59 -4.95
C ASN A 408 6.82 -12.74 -4.08
N LEU A 409 6.20 -13.01 -2.92
CA LEU A 409 6.58 -14.15 -2.08
C LEU A 409 6.36 -15.49 -2.79
N VAL A 410 5.27 -15.62 -3.55
CA VAL A 410 4.98 -16.84 -4.31
C VAL A 410 6.01 -17.06 -5.42
N TYR A 411 6.31 -16.05 -6.21
CA TYR A 411 7.12 -16.21 -7.43
C TYR A 411 8.61 -15.94 -7.21
N GLU A 412 8.99 -14.88 -6.50
CA GLU A 412 10.39 -14.53 -6.25
C GLU A 412 11.02 -15.44 -5.19
N ASN A 413 10.30 -15.71 -4.09
CA ASN A 413 10.78 -16.55 -2.99
C ASN A 413 10.36 -18.02 -3.12
N ASN A 414 9.66 -18.40 -4.20
CA ASN A 414 9.18 -19.77 -4.46
C ASN A 414 8.25 -20.33 -3.37
N LEU A 415 7.49 -19.48 -2.69
CA LEU A 415 6.52 -19.88 -1.66
C LEU A 415 5.15 -20.16 -2.27
N GLY A 416 5.04 -21.15 -3.18
CA GLY A 416 3.80 -21.45 -3.92
C GLY A 416 2.57 -21.73 -3.06
N TYR A 417 2.77 -21.99 -1.77
CA TYR A 417 1.70 -22.19 -0.79
C TYR A 417 1.28 -20.90 -0.06
N PHE A 418 2.05 -19.81 -0.16
CA PHE A 418 1.81 -18.61 0.62
C PHE A 418 0.50 -17.93 0.25
N ARG A 419 -0.28 -17.57 1.27
CA ARG A 419 -1.54 -16.83 1.18
C ARG A 419 -1.61 -15.82 2.31
N ALA A 420 -1.68 -14.54 1.99
CA ALA A 420 -1.75 -13.48 3.01
C ALA A 420 -3.03 -13.57 3.86
N ASP A 421 -4.12 -14.08 3.30
CA ASP A 421 -5.38 -14.34 4.01
C ASP A 421 -5.37 -15.63 4.84
N SER A 422 -4.23 -16.32 4.94
CA SER A 422 -3.98 -17.42 5.88
C SER A 422 -2.98 -17.03 6.98
N CYS A 423 -2.54 -15.79 6.99
CA CYS A 423 -1.52 -15.28 7.88
C CYS A 423 -2.15 -14.64 9.12
N VAL A 424 -1.86 -15.21 10.31
CA VAL A 424 -2.38 -14.76 11.60
C VAL A 424 -1.47 -13.72 12.21
N THR A 425 -2.04 -12.61 12.66
CA THR A 425 -1.32 -11.51 13.32
C THR A 425 -1.59 -11.42 14.82
N ARG A 426 -2.82 -11.70 15.23
CA ARG A 426 -3.26 -11.67 16.64
C ARG A 426 -4.23 -12.81 16.91
N MET A 427 -4.20 -13.36 18.13
CA MET A 427 -5.07 -14.46 18.52
C MET A 427 -5.42 -14.40 20.02
N LYS A 428 -6.65 -14.78 20.36
CA LYS A 428 -7.11 -15.01 21.73
C LYS A 428 -7.60 -16.45 21.86
N LEU A 429 -7.11 -17.13 22.89
CA LEU A 429 -7.49 -18.48 23.24
C LEU A 429 -8.36 -18.50 24.48
N GLN A 430 -9.34 -19.38 24.50
CA GLN A 430 -9.99 -19.85 25.71
C GLN A 430 -9.45 -21.24 26.05
N ASN A 431 -8.95 -21.38 27.26
CA ASN A 431 -8.30 -22.60 27.72
C ASN A 431 -9.08 -23.20 28.85
N LYS A 432 -9.22 -24.52 28.87
CA LYS A 432 -9.84 -25.28 29.97
C LYS A 432 -8.93 -26.42 30.34
N ALA A 433 -8.38 -26.36 31.54
CA ALA A 433 -7.46 -27.35 32.08
C ALA A 433 -8.07 -28.07 33.25
N GLU A 434 -7.85 -29.38 33.34
CA GLU A 434 -8.08 -30.11 34.57
C GLU A 434 -6.99 -29.78 35.60
N ILE A 435 -7.43 -29.46 36.81
CA ILE A 435 -6.57 -29.21 37.96
C ILE A 435 -6.79 -30.31 39.02
N TRP A 436 -6.59 -30.05 40.28
CA TRP A 436 -6.71 -31.02 41.36
C TRP A 436 -8.13 -31.61 41.51
N ASN A 437 -8.26 -32.97 41.68
CA ASN A 437 -9.50 -33.72 41.93
C ASN A 437 -10.60 -33.50 40.88
N GLY A 438 -10.27 -33.46 39.60
CA GLY A 438 -11.26 -33.32 38.51
C GLY A 438 -11.89 -31.92 38.42
N LYS A 439 -11.44 -30.99 39.25
CA LYS A 439 -11.85 -29.57 39.07
C LYS A 439 -11.26 -28.99 37.80
N THR A 440 -12.05 -28.23 37.06
CA THR A 440 -11.58 -27.56 35.86
C THR A 440 -11.31 -26.09 36.13
N TYR A 441 -10.33 -25.55 35.40
CA TYR A 441 -9.94 -24.14 35.44
C TYR A 441 -9.97 -23.55 34.03
N GLN A 442 -10.74 -22.48 33.86
CA GLN A 442 -10.81 -21.77 32.58
C GLN A 442 -10.06 -20.45 32.67
N PHE A 443 -9.32 -20.12 31.61
CA PHE A 443 -8.56 -18.87 31.56
C PHE A 443 -8.32 -18.47 30.09
N PRO A 444 -8.38 -17.15 29.79
CA PRO A 444 -7.99 -16.64 28.49
C PRO A 444 -6.46 -16.49 28.39
N CYS A 445 -5.97 -16.58 27.14
CA CYS A 445 -4.62 -16.18 26.76
C CYS A 445 -4.70 -15.39 25.46
N LYS A 446 -3.87 -14.39 25.28
CA LYS A 446 -3.80 -13.60 24.05
C LYS A 446 -2.35 -13.37 23.64
N PHE A 447 -2.13 -13.33 22.35
CA PHE A 447 -0.85 -12.95 21.76
C PHE A 447 -1.05 -12.24 20.42
N GLY A 448 -0.10 -11.42 20.02
CA GLY A 448 -0.08 -10.75 18.74
C GLY A 448 1.28 -10.09 18.50
N TYR A 449 1.59 -9.88 17.24
CA TYR A 449 2.74 -9.08 16.84
C TYR A 449 2.38 -7.60 17.04
N GLU A 450 2.79 -7.07 18.18
CA GLU A 450 2.70 -5.64 18.48
C GLU A 450 4.12 -5.07 18.39
N LEU A 451 4.37 -4.23 17.41
CA LEU A 451 5.58 -3.42 17.37
C LEU A 451 5.39 -2.29 18.40
N GLN A 452 6.24 -2.28 19.41
CA GLN A 452 6.25 -1.25 20.47
C GLN A 452 6.87 0.04 19.95
#